data_9232ec5dc2ef843cad6fce5408a94286
#
_entry.id   9232ec5dc2ef843cad6fce5408a94286
#
_cell.length_a   1.000
_cell.length_b   1.000
_cell.length_c   1.000
_cell.angle_alpha   90.00
_cell.angle_beta   90.00
_cell.angle_gamma   90.00
#
_symmetry.space_group_name_H-M   'P 1'
#
loop_
_entity.id
_entity.type
_entity.pdbx_description
1 polymer ?
#
loop_
_entity_poly.entity_id
_entity_poly.type
_entity_poly.pdbx_seq_one_letter_code
_entity_poly.pdbx_strand_id
1 'polypeptide(L)'
;MTTTRPAWAYTLPAALLLMAPFDILASLAMDIYLPVVPAMPGVLNTTPSIIQLTLSLYMVMLGVGQVIFGPLSDRVGRRPILLVGATAFVAASLGAACSSTALAFVAFRLVQAVGASAMLVATFATVRDVYANRPEGAVIYGLFSSILAFVPALGPIAGALIGEFWGWQAIFITLAALASLALLNASFRWHETRPLDQARTQRSVLPIFASPAFWVYTVGFSAGMGTFFVFFSTAPRVLIGQAGYSEIGFSLAFATVALVMVTTTRFAKSFVAKWGIAGCVARGMALLVSGAILLGIGQLFGSPSFFSFILPMWV
;
A
#
# COMPACT_ATOMS: atom_id res chain seq x y z
N MET A 1 -30.11 15.56 -27.29
CA MET A 1 -29.81 14.12 -27.14
C MET A 1 -29.00 13.95 -25.86
N THR A 2 -29.65 13.57 -24.77
CA THR A 2 -28.98 13.24 -23.52
C THR A 2 -28.25 11.92 -23.72
N THR A 3 -26.93 11.97 -23.93
CA THR A 3 -26.08 10.78 -23.92
C THR A 3 -26.10 10.21 -22.51
N THR A 4 -27.02 9.31 -22.24
CA THR A 4 -26.98 8.51 -21.01
C THR A 4 -25.71 7.66 -21.06
N ARG A 5 -24.71 7.97 -20.20
CA ARG A 5 -23.56 7.10 -20.02
C ARG A 5 -24.05 5.72 -19.58
N PRO A 6 -23.44 4.63 -20.06
CA PRO A 6 -23.80 3.30 -19.59
C PRO A 6 -23.69 3.29 -18.07
N ALA A 7 -24.80 2.94 -17.42
CA ALA A 7 -24.85 2.86 -15.97
C ALA A 7 -23.83 1.80 -15.51
N TRP A 8 -23.09 2.07 -14.42
CA TRP A 8 -22.26 1.08 -13.75
C TRP A 8 -23.18 0.03 -13.10
N ALA A 9 -23.56 -0.97 -13.88
CA ALA A 9 -24.56 -1.99 -13.53
C ALA A 9 -23.93 -3.35 -13.25
N TYR A 10 -22.77 -3.36 -12.58
CA TYR A 10 -22.11 -4.61 -12.20
C TYR A 10 -22.71 -5.18 -10.91
N THR A 11 -22.82 -6.50 -10.85
CA THR A 11 -23.03 -7.21 -9.59
C THR A 11 -21.82 -7.01 -8.67
N LEU A 12 -22.01 -7.13 -7.37
CA LEU A 12 -20.92 -6.93 -6.39
C LEU A 12 -19.67 -7.78 -6.71
N PRO A 13 -19.76 -9.10 -7.02
CA PRO A 13 -18.59 -9.88 -7.40
C PRO A 13 -17.88 -9.37 -8.65
N ALA A 14 -18.65 -8.95 -9.68
CA ALA A 14 -18.07 -8.41 -10.91
C ALA A 14 -17.37 -7.06 -10.67
N ALA A 15 -17.93 -6.20 -9.83
CA ALA A 15 -17.33 -4.94 -9.43
C ALA A 15 -16.02 -5.18 -8.65
N LEU A 16 -16.01 -6.14 -7.73
CA LEU A 16 -14.82 -6.51 -6.97
C LEU A 16 -13.71 -7.07 -7.87
N LEU A 17 -14.03 -7.98 -8.78
CA LEU A 17 -13.08 -8.51 -9.77
C LEU A 17 -12.50 -7.43 -10.68
N LEU A 18 -13.22 -6.33 -10.88
CA LEU A 18 -12.75 -5.22 -11.69
C LEU A 18 -11.89 -4.24 -10.89
N MET A 19 -12.20 -3.99 -9.61
CA MET A 19 -11.57 -2.95 -8.79
C MET A 19 -10.46 -3.48 -7.88
N ALA A 20 -10.66 -4.61 -7.21
CA ALA A 20 -9.73 -5.14 -6.22
C ALA A 20 -8.32 -5.42 -6.75
N PRO A 21 -8.10 -5.86 -8.00
CA PRO A 21 -6.75 -6.04 -8.52
C PRO A 21 -5.88 -4.78 -8.45
N PHE A 22 -6.45 -3.59 -8.66
CA PHE A 22 -5.69 -2.35 -8.62
C PHE A 22 -5.31 -1.94 -7.20
N ASP A 23 -6.17 -2.20 -6.22
CA ASP A 23 -5.88 -1.99 -4.79
C ASP A 23 -4.80 -2.98 -4.30
N ILE A 24 -4.95 -4.27 -4.65
CA ILE A 24 -3.97 -5.30 -4.36
C ILE A 24 -2.60 -4.95 -4.95
N LEU A 25 -2.53 -4.62 -6.24
CA LEU A 25 -1.28 -4.34 -6.93
C LEU A 25 -0.53 -3.13 -6.36
N ALA A 26 -1.25 -2.08 -5.97
CA ALA A 26 -0.65 -0.89 -5.38
C ALA A 26 0.07 -1.20 -4.05
N SER A 27 -0.50 -2.08 -3.23
CA SER A 27 0.10 -2.53 -1.96
C SER A 27 1.14 -3.63 -2.19
N LEU A 28 0.80 -4.64 -3.00
CA LEU A 28 1.64 -5.80 -3.25
C LEU A 28 3.00 -5.44 -3.85
N ALA A 29 3.06 -4.44 -4.73
CA ALA A 29 4.31 -4.01 -5.36
C ALA A 29 5.38 -3.56 -4.36
N MET A 30 4.98 -3.20 -3.15
CA MET A 30 5.91 -2.88 -2.07
C MET A 30 6.27 -4.13 -1.26
N ASP A 31 5.28 -4.91 -0.90
CA ASP A 31 5.42 -6.02 0.05
C ASP A 31 6.14 -7.23 -0.54
N ILE A 32 5.83 -7.58 -1.78
CA ILE A 32 6.39 -8.76 -2.48
C ILE A 32 7.91 -8.66 -2.72
N TYR A 33 8.43 -7.45 -2.78
CA TYR A 33 9.84 -7.18 -3.03
C TYR A 33 10.72 -7.26 -1.76
N LEU A 34 10.14 -7.15 -0.56
CA LEU A 34 10.86 -7.06 0.71
C LEU A 34 11.90 -8.15 0.97
N PRO A 35 11.61 -9.44 0.72
CA PRO A 35 12.56 -10.51 1.05
C PRO A 35 13.88 -10.41 0.28
N VAL A 36 13.84 -9.93 -0.97
CA VAL A 36 15.02 -9.82 -1.83
C VAL A 36 15.80 -8.51 -1.66
N VAL A 37 15.27 -7.55 -0.91
CA VAL A 37 15.90 -6.23 -0.66
C VAL A 37 17.35 -6.35 -0.19
N PRO A 38 17.71 -7.24 0.76
CA PRO A 38 19.08 -7.36 1.24
C PRO A 38 20.10 -7.85 0.19
N ALA A 39 19.65 -8.61 -0.80
CA ALA A 39 20.51 -9.12 -1.89
C ALA A 39 20.73 -8.08 -3.00
N MET A 40 19.81 -7.15 -3.18
CA MET A 40 19.81 -6.18 -4.28
C MET A 40 21.04 -5.26 -4.36
N PRO A 41 21.67 -4.83 -3.23
CA PRO A 41 22.91 -4.04 -3.33
C PRO A 41 24.03 -4.74 -4.10
N GLY A 42 24.22 -6.05 -3.88
CA GLY A 42 25.18 -6.85 -4.63
C GLY A 42 24.80 -7.03 -6.10
N VAL A 43 23.50 -7.23 -6.38
CA VAL A 43 22.99 -7.42 -7.75
C VAL A 43 23.15 -6.15 -8.60
N LEU A 44 22.88 -4.98 -8.02
CA LEU A 44 22.88 -3.69 -8.75
C LEU A 44 24.18 -2.89 -8.53
N ASN A 45 25.21 -3.48 -7.90
CA ASN A 45 26.49 -2.83 -7.58
C ASN A 45 26.29 -1.48 -6.90
N THR A 46 25.51 -1.46 -5.79
CA THR A 46 25.12 -0.22 -5.10
C THR A 46 25.15 -0.41 -3.57
N THR A 47 24.74 0.61 -2.84
CA THR A 47 24.68 0.57 -1.38
C THR A 47 23.32 0.14 -0.86
N PRO A 48 23.24 -0.47 0.34
CA PRO A 48 21.96 -0.80 0.98
C PRO A 48 21.05 0.42 1.14
N SER A 49 21.62 1.60 1.35
CA SER A 49 20.85 2.86 1.50
C SER A 49 20.09 3.23 0.23
N ILE A 50 20.67 3.03 -0.96
CA ILE A 50 20.00 3.31 -2.25
C ILE A 50 18.87 2.33 -2.47
N ILE A 51 19.05 1.06 -2.12
CA ILE A 51 17.96 0.08 -2.24
C ILE A 51 16.83 0.38 -1.24
N GLN A 52 17.16 0.73 0.00
CA GLN A 52 16.16 1.14 0.99
C GLN A 52 15.40 2.40 0.57
N LEU A 53 16.08 3.33 -0.12
CA LEU A 53 15.47 4.53 -0.66
C LEU A 53 14.34 4.20 -1.66
N THR A 54 14.43 3.08 -2.40
CA THR A 54 13.35 2.65 -3.32
C THR A 54 12.04 2.39 -2.60
N LEU A 55 12.07 1.85 -1.38
CA LEU A 55 10.89 1.64 -0.54
C LEU A 55 10.32 2.96 -0.05
N SER A 56 11.17 3.83 0.51
CA SER A 56 10.75 5.12 1.04
C SER A 56 10.20 6.04 -0.05
N LEU A 57 10.88 6.13 -1.20
CA LEU A 57 10.41 6.92 -2.35
C LEU A 57 9.11 6.37 -2.94
N TYR A 58 8.96 5.04 -3.01
CA TYR A 58 7.71 4.44 -3.46
C TYR A 58 6.53 4.95 -2.62
N MET A 59 6.68 4.97 -1.30
CA MET A 59 5.65 5.45 -0.39
C MET A 59 5.39 6.94 -0.50
N VAL A 60 6.46 7.75 -0.56
CA VAL A 60 6.33 9.20 -0.75
C VAL A 60 5.55 9.47 -2.05
N MET A 61 5.92 8.81 -3.14
CA MET A 61 5.24 8.98 -4.43
C MET A 61 3.81 8.45 -4.42
N LEU A 62 3.54 7.37 -3.68
CA LEU A 62 2.18 6.88 -3.47
C LEU A 62 1.32 7.93 -2.77
N GLY A 63 1.83 8.56 -1.72
CA GLY A 63 1.13 9.62 -0.98
C GLY A 63 0.98 10.92 -1.77
N VAL A 64 2.07 11.44 -2.32
CA VAL A 64 2.07 12.68 -3.13
C VAL A 64 1.18 12.51 -4.36
N GLY A 65 1.26 11.36 -5.02
CA GLY A 65 0.43 11.06 -6.18
C GLY A 65 -1.06 11.07 -5.84
N GLN A 66 -1.48 10.62 -4.66
CA GLN A 66 -2.89 10.69 -4.24
C GLN A 66 -3.40 12.15 -4.19
N VAL A 67 -2.58 13.06 -3.69
CA VAL A 67 -2.91 14.51 -3.65
C VAL A 67 -3.02 15.10 -5.06
N ILE A 68 -2.16 14.66 -5.99
CA ILE A 68 -2.16 15.12 -7.38
C ILE A 68 -3.28 14.47 -8.20
N PHE A 69 -3.39 13.16 -8.16
CA PHE A 69 -4.35 12.41 -8.98
C PHE A 69 -5.79 12.55 -8.49
N GLY A 70 -6.04 12.94 -7.23
CA GLY A 70 -7.38 13.26 -6.74
C GLY A 70 -8.05 14.32 -7.62
N PRO A 71 -7.58 15.58 -7.57
CA PRO A 71 -8.13 16.65 -8.41
C PRO A 71 -8.00 16.40 -9.91
N LEU A 72 -6.94 15.72 -10.35
CA LEU A 72 -6.75 15.39 -11.75
C LEU A 72 -7.80 14.41 -12.26
N SER A 73 -8.12 13.37 -11.47
CA SER A 73 -9.17 12.41 -11.81
C SER A 73 -10.57 13.04 -11.80
N ASP A 74 -10.79 14.08 -10.97
CA ASP A 74 -12.01 14.87 -10.98
C ASP A 74 -12.15 15.69 -12.27
N ARG A 75 -11.04 16.11 -12.87
CA ARG A 75 -11.04 16.92 -14.10
C ARG A 75 -11.07 16.08 -15.38
N VAL A 76 -10.20 15.09 -15.46
CA VAL A 76 -9.97 14.28 -16.67
C VAL A 76 -10.94 13.10 -16.74
N GLY A 77 -11.31 12.52 -15.60
CA GLY A 77 -12.14 11.33 -15.47
C GLY A 77 -11.41 10.20 -14.73
N ARG A 78 -12.18 9.26 -14.20
CA ARG A 78 -11.63 8.12 -13.42
C ARG A 78 -10.97 7.11 -14.34
N ARG A 79 -11.65 6.78 -15.43
CA ARG A 79 -11.17 5.77 -16.39
C ARG A 79 -9.83 6.13 -17.03
N PRO A 80 -9.60 7.32 -17.60
CA PRO A 80 -8.30 7.68 -18.18
C PRO A 80 -7.16 7.63 -17.17
N ILE A 81 -7.38 8.11 -15.95
CA ILE A 81 -6.36 8.10 -14.89
C ILE A 81 -6.01 6.66 -14.50
N LEU A 82 -7.00 5.78 -14.37
CA LEU A 82 -6.77 4.37 -14.08
C LEU A 82 -5.94 3.70 -15.18
N LEU A 83 -6.37 3.84 -16.43
CA LEU A 83 -5.74 3.14 -17.56
C LEU A 83 -4.29 3.62 -17.80
N VAL A 84 -4.07 4.94 -17.75
CA VAL A 84 -2.70 5.51 -17.87
C VAL A 84 -1.84 5.06 -16.70
N GLY A 85 -2.37 5.11 -15.47
CA GLY A 85 -1.68 4.65 -14.28
C GLY A 85 -1.29 3.17 -14.35
N ALA A 86 -2.23 2.32 -14.75
CA ALA A 86 -1.99 0.88 -14.91
C ALA A 86 -0.97 0.59 -16.03
N THR A 87 -1.03 1.30 -17.15
CA THR A 87 -0.03 1.18 -18.23
C THR A 87 1.36 1.59 -17.74
N ALA A 88 1.46 2.71 -17.01
CA ALA A 88 2.73 3.15 -16.42
C ALA A 88 3.26 2.13 -15.41
N PHE A 89 2.39 1.53 -14.59
CA PHE A 89 2.75 0.50 -13.63
C PHE A 89 3.29 -0.76 -14.33
N VAL A 90 2.64 -1.24 -15.40
CA VAL A 90 3.11 -2.38 -16.20
C VAL A 90 4.46 -2.10 -16.81
N ALA A 91 4.61 -0.99 -17.53
CA ALA A 91 5.87 -0.61 -18.18
C ALA A 91 7.02 -0.45 -17.17
N ALA A 92 6.74 0.18 -16.03
CA ALA A 92 7.72 0.37 -14.98
C ALA A 92 8.09 -0.95 -14.29
N SER A 93 7.16 -1.87 -14.10
CA SER A 93 7.43 -3.20 -13.56
C SER A 93 8.35 -4.00 -14.48
N LEU A 94 8.08 -4.01 -15.79
CA LEU A 94 8.97 -4.64 -16.78
C LEU A 94 10.34 -3.97 -16.81
N GLY A 95 10.38 -2.62 -16.79
CA GLY A 95 11.63 -1.86 -16.73
C GLY A 95 12.46 -2.16 -15.47
N ALA A 96 11.81 -2.31 -14.31
CA ALA A 96 12.47 -2.71 -13.07
C ALA A 96 13.06 -4.12 -13.17
N ALA A 97 12.33 -5.08 -13.75
CA ALA A 97 12.81 -6.44 -13.99
C ALA A 97 14.04 -6.51 -14.90
N CYS A 98 14.12 -5.60 -15.90
CA CYS A 98 15.22 -5.52 -16.86
C CYS A 98 16.36 -4.59 -16.42
N SER A 99 16.28 -4.00 -15.22
CA SER A 99 17.28 -3.03 -14.76
C SER A 99 18.60 -3.71 -14.41
N SER A 100 19.70 -3.19 -14.98
CA SER A 100 21.08 -3.60 -14.69
C SER A 100 21.83 -2.57 -13.81
N THR A 101 21.24 -1.41 -13.56
CA THR A 101 21.83 -0.34 -12.73
C THR A 101 20.85 0.12 -11.65
N ALA A 102 21.41 0.54 -10.51
CA ALA A 102 20.61 1.06 -9.40
C ALA A 102 19.78 2.29 -9.79
N LEU A 103 20.33 3.19 -10.61
CA LEU A 103 19.62 4.39 -11.06
C LEU A 103 18.39 4.05 -11.90
N ALA A 104 18.53 3.14 -12.87
CA ALA A 104 17.40 2.68 -13.68
C ALA A 104 16.34 2.01 -12.81
N PHE A 105 16.76 1.13 -11.89
CA PHE A 105 15.86 0.47 -10.96
C PHE A 105 15.07 1.47 -10.10
N VAL A 106 15.75 2.44 -9.48
CA VAL A 106 15.10 3.51 -8.69
C VAL A 106 14.11 4.31 -9.55
N ALA A 107 14.50 4.69 -10.77
CA ALA A 107 13.64 5.44 -11.67
C ALA A 107 12.36 4.66 -12.03
N PHE A 108 12.49 3.37 -12.38
CA PHE A 108 11.32 2.54 -12.66
C PHE A 108 10.45 2.31 -11.42
N ARG A 109 11.05 2.16 -10.24
CA ARG A 109 10.29 2.08 -8.97
C ARG A 109 9.49 3.35 -8.69
N LEU A 110 10.03 4.54 -9.02
CA LEU A 110 9.28 5.80 -8.91
C LEU A 110 8.10 5.86 -9.88
N VAL A 111 8.31 5.50 -11.15
CA VAL A 111 7.22 5.47 -12.15
C VAL A 111 6.16 4.44 -11.75
N GLN A 112 6.56 3.28 -11.21
CA GLN A 112 5.66 2.26 -10.71
C GLN A 112 4.78 2.80 -9.57
N ALA A 113 5.36 3.56 -8.64
CA ALA A 113 4.64 4.17 -7.52
C ALA A 113 3.64 5.24 -7.99
N VAL A 114 4.02 6.05 -8.99
CA VAL A 114 3.12 7.02 -9.64
C VAL A 114 1.94 6.30 -10.30
N GLY A 115 2.20 5.23 -11.04
CA GLY A 115 1.16 4.39 -11.63
C GLY A 115 0.23 3.77 -10.59
N ALA A 116 0.80 3.21 -9.50
CA ALA A 116 0.06 2.65 -8.37
C ALA A 116 -0.87 3.68 -7.72
N SER A 117 -0.36 4.90 -7.48
CA SER A 117 -1.13 5.99 -6.90
C SER A 117 -2.31 6.40 -7.78
N ALA A 118 -2.10 6.52 -9.11
CA ALA A 118 -3.16 6.82 -10.06
C ALA A 118 -4.26 5.75 -10.07
N MET A 119 -3.87 4.46 -10.07
CA MET A 119 -4.80 3.34 -9.99
C MET A 119 -5.62 3.38 -8.70
N LEU A 120 -4.95 3.58 -7.56
CA LEU A 120 -5.58 3.61 -6.25
C LEU A 120 -6.63 4.73 -6.16
N VAL A 121 -6.24 5.96 -6.52
CA VAL A 121 -7.13 7.13 -6.50
C VAL A 121 -8.35 6.91 -7.41
N ALA A 122 -8.15 6.45 -8.64
CA ALA A 122 -9.23 6.22 -9.57
C ALA A 122 -10.20 5.13 -9.06
N THR A 123 -9.68 4.08 -8.44
CA THR A 123 -10.45 2.98 -7.86
C THR A 123 -11.32 3.49 -6.71
N PHE A 124 -10.74 4.15 -5.71
CA PHE A 124 -11.49 4.69 -4.56
C PHE A 124 -12.49 5.77 -4.97
N ALA A 125 -12.12 6.62 -5.95
CA ALA A 125 -13.04 7.61 -6.50
C ALA A 125 -14.24 6.94 -7.19
N THR A 126 -14.02 5.87 -7.95
CA THR A 126 -15.09 5.09 -8.58
C THR A 126 -16.00 4.44 -7.54
N VAL A 127 -15.45 3.85 -6.46
CA VAL A 127 -16.26 3.32 -5.36
C VAL A 127 -17.14 4.41 -4.77
N ARG A 128 -16.57 5.59 -4.49
CA ARG A 128 -17.32 6.74 -3.98
C ARG A 128 -18.41 7.19 -4.95
N ASP A 129 -18.10 7.33 -6.24
CA ASP A 129 -19.01 7.88 -7.24
C ASP A 129 -20.19 6.93 -7.52
N VAL A 130 -19.99 5.60 -7.40
CA VAL A 130 -20.99 4.57 -7.74
C VAL A 130 -21.75 4.05 -6.51
N TYR A 131 -21.04 3.88 -5.38
CA TYR A 131 -21.55 3.12 -4.23
C TYR A 131 -21.72 3.96 -2.96
N ALA A 132 -21.56 5.32 -3.00
CA ALA A 132 -21.70 6.16 -1.81
C ALA A 132 -23.03 5.99 -1.09
N ASN A 133 -24.11 5.81 -1.85
CA ASN A 133 -25.49 5.69 -1.33
C ASN A 133 -26.03 4.25 -1.45
N ARG A 134 -25.16 3.24 -1.61
CA ARG A 134 -25.54 1.84 -1.75
C ARG A 134 -24.93 1.02 -0.63
N PRO A 135 -25.64 0.01 -0.08
CA PRO A 135 -25.11 -0.85 0.99
C PRO A 135 -23.85 -1.63 0.57
N GLU A 136 -23.71 -1.92 -0.74
CA GLU A 136 -22.53 -2.59 -1.30
C GLU A 136 -21.24 -1.77 -1.11
N GLY A 137 -21.32 -0.46 -1.01
CA GLY A 137 -20.17 0.41 -0.75
C GLY A 137 -19.43 0.04 0.53
N ALA A 138 -20.17 -0.20 1.61
CA ALA A 138 -19.56 -0.64 2.87
C ALA A 138 -18.85 -1.99 2.76
N VAL A 139 -19.39 -2.92 1.94
CA VAL A 139 -18.79 -4.22 1.69
C VAL A 139 -17.48 -4.05 0.90
N ILE A 140 -17.47 -3.21 -0.14
CA ILE A 140 -16.27 -2.95 -0.96
C ILE A 140 -15.17 -2.31 -0.11
N TYR A 141 -15.47 -1.28 0.69
CA TYR A 141 -14.49 -0.68 1.59
C TYR A 141 -13.98 -1.66 2.65
N GLY A 142 -14.86 -2.50 3.20
CA GLY A 142 -14.48 -3.56 4.14
C GLY A 142 -13.51 -4.57 3.51
N LEU A 143 -13.73 -4.91 2.25
CA LEU A 143 -12.87 -5.82 1.51
C LEU A 143 -11.50 -5.18 1.20
N PHE A 144 -11.48 -3.92 0.76
CA PHE A 144 -10.24 -3.18 0.54
C PHE A 144 -9.43 -3.03 1.84
N SER A 145 -10.10 -2.76 2.97
CA SER A 145 -9.43 -2.77 4.28
C SER A 145 -8.86 -4.14 4.64
N SER A 146 -9.54 -5.22 4.27
CA SER A 146 -9.04 -6.59 4.47
C SER A 146 -7.83 -6.87 3.58
N ILE A 147 -7.84 -6.45 2.31
CA ILE A 147 -6.71 -6.55 1.39
C ILE A 147 -5.49 -5.86 1.98
N LEU A 148 -5.65 -4.62 2.47
CA LEU A 148 -4.58 -3.85 3.11
C LEU A 148 -3.96 -4.57 4.32
N ALA A 149 -4.74 -5.39 5.02
CA ALA A 149 -4.24 -6.17 6.16
C ALA A 149 -3.58 -7.50 5.74
N PHE A 150 -4.08 -8.17 4.69
CA PHE A 150 -3.56 -9.47 4.25
C PHE A 150 -2.35 -9.38 3.32
N VAL A 151 -2.24 -8.33 2.49
CA VAL A 151 -1.14 -8.18 1.54
C VAL A 151 0.22 -8.14 2.23
N PRO A 152 0.43 -7.41 3.35
CA PRO A 152 1.70 -7.46 4.08
C PRO A 152 2.04 -8.84 4.67
N ALA A 153 1.03 -9.69 4.93
CA ALA A 153 1.26 -11.04 5.40
C ALA A 153 1.69 -11.99 4.27
N LEU A 154 0.99 -11.94 3.15
CA LEU A 154 1.14 -12.90 2.05
C LEU A 154 2.13 -12.43 0.99
N GLY A 155 2.27 -11.11 0.81
CA GLY A 155 3.16 -10.52 -0.18
C GLY A 155 4.62 -10.96 -0.04
N PRO A 156 5.23 -10.80 1.14
CA PRO A 156 6.61 -11.24 1.35
C PRO A 156 6.79 -12.76 1.19
N ILE A 157 5.81 -13.58 1.61
CA ILE A 157 5.87 -15.04 1.42
C ILE A 157 5.90 -15.38 -0.08
N ALA A 158 4.99 -14.79 -0.86
CA ALA A 158 4.97 -14.96 -2.30
C ALA A 158 6.26 -14.46 -2.95
N GLY A 159 6.77 -13.31 -2.48
CA GLY A 159 8.03 -12.72 -2.95
C GLY A 159 9.24 -13.61 -2.67
N ALA A 160 9.34 -14.17 -1.47
CA ALA A 160 10.40 -15.10 -1.11
C ALA A 160 10.39 -16.34 -1.99
N LEU A 161 9.21 -16.96 -2.18
CA LEU A 161 9.06 -18.14 -3.04
C LEU A 161 9.43 -17.83 -4.49
N ILE A 162 8.91 -16.73 -5.05
CA ILE A 162 9.22 -16.34 -6.43
C ILE A 162 10.71 -16.02 -6.57
N GLY A 163 11.29 -15.28 -5.61
CA GLY A 163 12.69 -14.91 -5.61
C GLY A 163 13.63 -16.12 -5.54
N GLU A 164 13.30 -17.10 -4.71
CA GLU A 164 14.09 -18.34 -4.54
C GLU A 164 14.09 -19.22 -5.80
N PHE A 165 12.92 -19.41 -6.44
CA PHE A 165 12.81 -20.34 -7.57
C PHE A 165 13.12 -19.71 -8.93
N TRP A 166 12.83 -18.42 -9.14
CA TRP A 166 12.93 -17.75 -10.45
C TRP A 166 13.73 -16.44 -10.44
N GLY A 167 14.29 -16.09 -9.28
CA GLY A 167 15.06 -14.88 -9.12
C GLY A 167 14.21 -13.61 -8.92
N TRP A 168 14.86 -12.55 -8.47
CA TRP A 168 14.21 -11.29 -8.11
C TRP A 168 13.46 -10.61 -9.28
N GLN A 169 13.94 -10.80 -10.53
CA GLN A 169 13.29 -10.26 -11.73
C GLN A 169 11.87 -10.80 -11.90
N ALA A 170 11.67 -12.08 -11.57
CA ALA A 170 10.37 -12.74 -11.69
C ALA A 170 9.30 -12.08 -10.82
N ILE A 171 9.67 -11.46 -9.71
CA ILE A 171 8.76 -10.69 -8.86
C ILE A 171 8.12 -9.55 -9.66
N PHE A 172 8.95 -8.77 -10.36
CA PHE A 172 8.47 -7.63 -11.15
C PHE A 172 7.74 -8.07 -12.43
N ILE A 173 8.15 -9.18 -13.04
CA ILE A 173 7.43 -9.79 -14.18
C ILE A 173 6.04 -10.26 -13.73
N THR A 174 5.93 -10.87 -12.55
CA THR A 174 4.65 -11.29 -11.97
C THR A 174 3.72 -10.09 -11.75
N LEU A 175 4.24 -8.99 -11.17
CA LEU A 175 3.48 -7.75 -11.01
C LEU A 175 3.02 -7.19 -12.35
N ALA A 176 3.89 -7.18 -13.37
CA ALA A 176 3.54 -6.72 -14.70
C ALA A 176 2.47 -7.60 -15.35
N ALA A 177 2.57 -8.92 -15.22
CA ALA A 177 1.58 -9.85 -15.75
C ALA A 177 0.20 -9.66 -15.10
N LEU A 178 0.14 -9.61 -13.78
CA LEU A 178 -1.10 -9.37 -13.04
C LEU A 178 -1.72 -8.01 -13.38
N ALA A 179 -0.89 -6.96 -13.45
CA ALA A 179 -1.35 -5.63 -13.82
C ALA A 179 -1.82 -5.56 -15.29
N SER A 180 -1.19 -6.30 -16.20
CA SER A 180 -1.62 -6.39 -17.60
C SER A 180 -2.98 -7.07 -17.73
N LEU A 181 -3.23 -8.14 -16.98
CA LEU A 181 -4.54 -8.80 -16.93
C LEU A 181 -5.62 -7.86 -16.38
N ALA A 182 -5.32 -7.14 -15.29
CA ALA A 182 -6.24 -6.17 -14.73
C ALA A 182 -6.51 -5.01 -15.69
N LEU A 183 -5.46 -4.48 -16.35
CA LEU A 183 -5.55 -3.41 -17.34
C LEU A 183 -6.41 -3.85 -18.54
N LEU A 184 -6.17 -5.05 -19.06
CA LEU A 184 -6.96 -5.61 -20.17
C LEU A 184 -8.43 -5.70 -19.79
N ASN A 185 -8.75 -6.28 -18.63
CA ASN A 185 -10.13 -6.37 -18.14
C ASN A 185 -10.76 -4.97 -17.97
N ALA A 186 -10.03 -4.02 -17.40
CA ALA A 186 -10.50 -2.65 -17.19
C ALA A 186 -10.68 -1.87 -18.51
N SER A 187 -9.83 -2.11 -19.51
CA SER A 187 -9.92 -1.44 -20.81
C SER A 187 -11.26 -1.66 -21.48
N PHE A 188 -11.85 -2.86 -21.32
CA PHE A 188 -13.14 -3.21 -21.91
C PHE A 188 -14.34 -2.94 -20.99
N ARG A 189 -14.16 -3.08 -19.69
CA ARG A 189 -15.28 -3.09 -18.74
C ARG A 189 -15.35 -1.85 -17.84
N TRP A 190 -14.27 -1.10 -17.66
CA TRP A 190 -14.29 0.07 -16.79
C TRP A 190 -14.96 1.24 -17.49
N HIS A 191 -16.16 1.59 -17.06
CA HIS A 191 -16.89 2.75 -17.56
C HIS A 191 -16.52 4.01 -16.77
N GLU A 192 -16.60 5.17 -17.45
CA GLU A 192 -16.37 6.45 -16.79
C GLU A 192 -17.48 6.74 -15.76
N THR A 193 -17.06 7.05 -14.53
CA THR A 193 -17.99 7.28 -13.42
C THR A 193 -18.03 8.72 -12.93
N ARG A 194 -17.20 9.60 -13.50
CA ARG A 194 -17.18 11.01 -13.12
C ARG A 194 -18.57 11.64 -13.25
N PRO A 195 -19.13 12.22 -12.16
CA PRO A 195 -20.40 12.94 -12.24
C PRO A 195 -20.33 14.13 -13.19
N LEU A 196 -21.32 14.31 -14.07
CA LEU A 196 -21.36 15.40 -15.05
C LEU A 196 -21.74 16.74 -14.40
N ASP A 197 -22.56 16.71 -13.34
CA ASP A 197 -23.22 17.85 -12.73
C ASP A 197 -22.57 18.40 -11.46
N GLN A 198 -21.41 17.93 -11.08
CA GLN A 198 -20.70 18.61 -10.00
C GLN A 198 -20.21 19.95 -10.52
N ALA A 199 -21.11 20.96 -10.50
CA ALA A 199 -20.71 22.35 -10.51
C ALA A 199 -19.54 22.46 -9.53
N ARG A 200 -18.40 22.94 -10.02
CA ARG A 200 -17.13 23.12 -9.29
C ARG A 200 -17.38 24.04 -8.08
N THR A 201 -17.98 23.53 -7.04
CA THR A 201 -17.89 24.19 -5.75
C THR A 201 -16.45 23.96 -5.31
N GLN A 202 -15.56 24.86 -5.70
CA GLN A 202 -14.22 24.95 -5.13
C GLN A 202 -14.40 25.28 -3.64
N ARG A 203 -14.68 24.24 -2.84
CA ARG A 203 -14.65 24.39 -1.39
C ARG A 203 -13.21 24.62 -1.02
N SER A 204 -12.95 25.79 -0.45
CA SER A 204 -11.63 26.09 0.11
C SER A 204 -11.24 25.00 1.09
N VAL A 205 -10.03 24.48 0.96
CA VAL A 205 -9.45 23.51 1.92
C VAL A 205 -8.87 24.19 3.15
N LEU A 206 -8.74 25.53 3.14
CA LEU A 206 -8.17 26.32 4.23
C LEU A 206 -8.85 26.06 5.59
N PRO A 207 -10.20 25.95 5.72
CA PRO A 207 -10.81 25.65 7.01
C PRO A 207 -10.39 24.32 7.62
N ILE A 208 -10.01 23.33 6.79
CA ILE A 208 -9.56 22.02 7.26
C ILE A 208 -8.22 22.18 7.98
N PHE A 209 -7.29 22.93 7.38
CA PHE A 209 -5.98 23.21 7.98
C PHE A 209 -6.04 24.11 9.23
N ALA A 210 -7.09 24.89 9.39
CA ALA A 210 -7.33 25.69 10.58
C ALA A 210 -7.88 24.88 11.77
N SER A 211 -8.32 23.64 11.57
CA SER A 211 -8.91 22.78 12.60
C SER A 211 -7.82 22.08 13.44
N PRO A 212 -7.72 22.34 14.78
CA PRO A 212 -6.80 21.60 15.65
C PRO A 212 -7.06 20.09 15.65
N ALA A 213 -8.33 19.66 15.58
CA ALA A 213 -8.69 18.25 15.51
C ALA A 213 -8.09 17.58 14.28
N PHE A 214 -8.09 18.24 13.11
CA PHE A 214 -7.46 17.73 11.90
C PHE A 214 -5.97 17.41 12.15
N TRP A 215 -5.23 18.31 12.77
CA TRP A 215 -3.80 18.11 13.04
C TRP A 215 -3.53 17.01 14.06
N VAL A 216 -4.31 16.94 15.14
CA VAL A 216 -4.17 15.90 16.15
C VAL A 216 -4.33 14.51 15.53
N TYR A 217 -5.39 14.30 14.74
CA TYR A 217 -5.61 13.00 14.11
C TYR A 217 -4.64 12.72 12.97
N THR A 218 -4.26 13.73 12.19
CA THR A 218 -3.28 13.58 11.11
C THR A 218 -1.90 13.23 11.66
N VAL A 219 -1.42 13.94 12.68
CA VAL A 219 -0.12 13.65 13.30
C VAL A 219 -0.13 12.29 13.99
N GLY A 220 -1.21 11.97 14.72
CA GLY A 220 -1.35 10.66 15.38
C GLY A 220 -1.34 9.50 14.37
N PHE A 221 -2.13 9.61 13.30
CA PHE A 221 -2.14 8.60 12.23
C PHE A 221 -0.79 8.52 11.53
N SER A 222 -0.15 9.66 11.23
CA SER A 222 1.16 9.71 10.58
C SER A 222 2.25 9.10 11.44
N ALA A 223 2.21 9.29 12.77
CA ALA A 223 3.15 8.67 13.70
C ALA A 223 3.00 7.13 13.69
N GLY A 224 1.76 6.62 13.77
CA GLY A 224 1.49 5.18 13.70
C GLY A 224 1.95 4.58 12.37
N MET A 225 1.53 5.17 11.25
CA MET A 225 1.96 4.72 9.92
C MET A 225 3.46 4.86 9.73
N GLY A 226 4.07 5.98 10.16
CA GLY A 226 5.50 6.20 10.06
C GLY A 226 6.31 5.13 10.78
N THR A 227 5.91 4.78 12.01
CA THR A 227 6.54 3.69 12.77
C THR A 227 6.42 2.34 12.07
N PHE A 228 5.22 2.01 11.58
CA PHE A 228 5.02 0.81 10.79
C PHE A 228 5.94 0.75 9.57
N PHE A 229 6.10 1.86 8.86
CA PHE A 229 6.94 1.91 7.67
C PHE A 229 8.45 1.92 7.94
N VAL A 230 8.89 2.53 9.04
CA VAL A 230 10.28 2.38 9.49
C VAL A 230 10.58 0.91 9.78
N PHE A 231 9.71 0.24 10.53
CA PHE A 231 9.82 -1.20 10.76
C PHE A 231 9.83 -1.98 9.44
N PHE A 232 8.84 -1.74 8.58
CA PHE A 232 8.68 -2.41 7.29
C PHE A 232 9.94 -2.30 6.42
N SER A 233 10.52 -1.12 6.30
CA SER A 233 11.70 -0.87 5.46
C SER A 233 13.01 -1.39 6.06
N THR A 234 13.07 -1.52 7.39
CA THR A 234 14.29 -1.96 8.10
C THR A 234 14.29 -3.46 8.42
N ALA A 235 13.12 -4.08 8.55
CA ALA A 235 12.97 -5.48 8.96
C ALA A 235 13.76 -6.47 8.09
N PRO A 236 13.78 -6.39 6.74
CA PRO A 236 14.58 -7.31 5.93
C PRO A 236 16.07 -7.21 6.23
N ARG A 237 16.58 -5.98 6.39
CA ARG A 237 18.00 -5.76 6.72
C ARG A 237 18.37 -6.33 8.08
N VAL A 238 17.50 -6.17 9.06
CA VAL A 238 17.75 -6.65 10.44
C VAL A 238 17.62 -8.15 10.51
N LEU A 239 16.53 -8.73 10.01
CA LEU A 239 16.26 -10.16 10.18
C LEU A 239 17.06 -11.02 9.20
N ILE A 240 17.12 -10.68 7.92
CA ILE A 240 17.88 -11.45 6.94
C ILE A 240 19.37 -11.09 7.04
N GLY A 241 19.70 -9.79 6.97
CA GLY A 241 21.08 -9.32 6.87
C GLY A 241 21.90 -9.45 8.16
N GLN A 242 21.30 -9.27 9.34
CA GLN A 242 22.01 -9.28 10.63
C GLN A 242 21.70 -10.52 11.46
N ALA A 243 20.44 -10.96 11.51
CA ALA A 243 20.03 -12.11 12.30
C ALA A 243 20.11 -13.46 11.56
N GLY A 244 20.45 -13.44 10.23
CA GLY A 244 20.66 -14.65 9.43
C GLY A 244 19.41 -15.44 9.07
N TYR A 245 18.24 -14.82 9.11
CA TYR A 245 17.00 -15.48 8.67
C TYR A 245 17.03 -15.72 7.15
N SER A 246 16.48 -16.84 6.70
CA SER A 246 16.18 -17.05 5.29
C SER A 246 15.05 -16.09 4.84
N GLU A 247 14.92 -15.86 3.53
CA GLU A 247 13.83 -15.01 2.97
C GLU A 247 12.44 -15.52 3.38
N ILE A 248 12.26 -16.85 3.40
CA ILE A 248 11.03 -17.49 3.88
C ILE A 248 10.88 -17.31 5.39
N GLY A 249 11.94 -17.54 6.18
CA GLY A 249 11.93 -17.34 7.63
C GLY A 249 11.57 -15.91 8.03
N PHE A 250 12.13 -14.92 7.33
CA PHE A 250 11.75 -13.51 7.46
C PHE A 250 10.27 -13.30 7.15
N SER A 251 9.80 -13.84 6.02
CA SER A 251 8.41 -13.63 5.56
C SER A 251 7.39 -14.22 6.53
N LEU A 252 7.67 -15.38 7.11
CA LEU A 252 6.84 -16.01 8.13
C LEU A 252 6.84 -15.20 9.45
N ALA A 253 8.01 -14.74 9.90
CA ALA A 253 8.11 -13.88 11.07
C ALA A 253 7.34 -12.56 10.88
N PHE A 254 7.48 -11.94 9.70
CA PHE A 254 6.79 -10.72 9.33
C PHE A 254 5.26 -10.92 9.25
N ALA A 255 4.79 -12.05 8.73
CA ALA A 255 3.38 -12.39 8.66
C ALA A 255 2.71 -12.45 10.04
N THR A 256 3.45 -12.73 11.11
CA THR A 256 2.90 -12.70 12.48
C THR A 256 2.47 -11.30 12.89
N VAL A 257 3.19 -10.25 12.49
CA VAL A 257 2.82 -8.85 12.75
C VAL A 257 1.52 -8.51 12.01
N ALA A 258 1.41 -8.90 10.73
CA ALA A 258 0.18 -8.70 9.97
C ALA A 258 -1.00 -9.47 10.59
N LEU A 259 -0.79 -10.67 11.11
CA LEU A 259 -1.82 -11.44 11.80
C LEU A 259 -2.33 -10.71 13.06
N VAL A 260 -1.44 -10.10 13.85
CA VAL A 260 -1.82 -9.28 15.01
C VAL A 260 -2.64 -8.07 14.55
N MET A 261 -2.24 -7.39 13.47
CA MET A 261 -3.00 -6.26 12.89
C MET A 261 -4.42 -6.70 12.48
N VAL A 262 -4.55 -7.79 11.73
CA VAL A 262 -5.85 -8.33 11.29
C VAL A 262 -6.73 -8.68 12.49
N THR A 263 -6.16 -9.34 13.49
CA THR A 263 -6.88 -9.75 14.70
C THR A 263 -7.35 -8.54 15.49
N THR A 264 -6.48 -7.55 15.70
CA THR A 264 -6.82 -6.32 16.44
C THR A 264 -7.90 -5.51 15.73
N THR A 265 -7.84 -5.43 14.39
CA THR A 265 -8.84 -4.71 13.58
C THR A 265 -10.24 -5.29 13.75
N ARG A 266 -10.40 -6.59 13.98
CA ARG A 266 -11.70 -7.21 14.24
C ARG A 266 -12.38 -6.68 15.51
N PHE A 267 -11.60 -6.25 16.49
CA PHE A 267 -12.09 -5.69 17.76
C PHE A 267 -12.21 -4.15 17.73
N ALA A 268 -11.84 -3.48 16.63
CA ALA A 268 -11.82 -2.01 16.54
C ALA A 268 -13.17 -1.37 16.91
N LYS A 269 -14.30 -1.94 16.43
CA LYS A 269 -15.64 -1.45 16.79
C LYS A 269 -15.91 -1.51 18.30
N SER A 270 -15.51 -2.58 18.96
CA SER A 270 -15.65 -2.77 20.40
C SER A 270 -14.79 -1.78 21.19
N PHE A 271 -13.56 -1.55 20.73
CA PHE A 271 -12.66 -0.57 21.35
C PHE A 271 -13.19 0.85 21.23
N VAL A 272 -13.68 1.23 20.02
CA VAL A 272 -14.27 2.55 19.81
C VAL A 272 -15.55 2.74 20.63
N ALA A 273 -16.39 1.71 20.76
CA ALA A 273 -17.59 1.75 21.60
C ALA A 273 -17.25 1.94 23.08
N LYS A 274 -16.16 1.30 23.55
CA LYS A 274 -15.73 1.33 24.97
C LYS A 274 -14.97 2.60 25.34
N TRP A 275 -14.09 3.10 24.45
CA TRP A 275 -13.13 4.16 24.79
C TRP A 275 -13.33 5.46 23.99
N GLY A 276 -14.23 5.46 23.00
CA GLY A 276 -14.35 6.54 22.04
C GLY A 276 -13.15 6.64 21.11
N ILE A 277 -13.24 7.48 20.08
CA ILE A 277 -12.14 7.67 19.10
C ILE A 277 -10.90 8.24 19.77
N ALA A 278 -11.05 9.32 20.57
CA ALA A 278 -9.93 9.95 21.27
C ALA A 278 -9.24 9.00 22.26
N GLY A 279 -10.02 8.18 22.99
CA GLY A 279 -9.49 7.19 23.91
C GLY A 279 -8.74 6.05 23.22
N CYS A 280 -9.17 5.66 22.01
CA CYS A 280 -8.45 4.68 21.18
C CYS A 280 -7.11 5.25 20.69
N VAL A 281 -7.11 6.51 20.20
CA VAL A 281 -5.89 7.17 19.74
C VAL A 281 -4.87 7.31 20.88
N ALA A 282 -5.29 7.76 22.07
CA ALA A 282 -4.39 7.92 23.20
C ALA A 282 -3.74 6.59 23.63
N ARG A 283 -4.53 5.50 23.70
CA ARG A 283 -4.03 4.17 24.04
C ARG A 283 -3.13 3.59 22.95
N GLY A 284 -3.50 3.75 21.68
CA GLY A 284 -2.66 3.34 20.56
C GLY A 284 -1.31 4.04 20.56
N MET A 285 -1.27 5.34 20.85
CA MET A 285 -0.01 6.08 20.99
C MET A 285 0.82 5.61 22.19
N ALA A 286 0.19 5.28 23.32
CA ALA A 286 0.89 4.72 24.47
C ALA A 286 1.50 3.33 24.17
N LEU A 287 0.77 2.47 23.47
CA LEU A 287 1.27 1.16 23.03
C LEU A 287 2.43 1.33 22.05
N LEU A 288 2.31 2.25 21.09
CA LEU A 288 3.37 2.53 20.11
C LEU A 288 4.67 3.01 20.81
N VAL A 289 4.58 3.88 21.81
CA VAL A 289 5.73 4.30 22.62
C VAL A 289 6.30 3.11 23.40
N SER A 290 5.45 2.27 23.97
CA SER A 290 5.88 1.06 24.69
C SER A 290 6.63 0.09 23.78
N GLY A 291 6.12 -0.16 22.58
CA GLY A 291 6.77 -0.97 21.54
C GLY A 291 8.13 -0.41 21.14
N ALA A 292 8.23 0.92 20.95
CA ALA A 292 9.49 1.61 20.63
C ALA A 292 10.52 1.46 21.76
N ILE A 293 10.11 1.57 23.03
CA ILE A 293 10.98 1.36 24.18
C ILE A 293 11.46 -0.10 24.23
N LEU A 294 10.57 -1.08 24.04
CA LEU A 294 10.93 -2.50 24.00
C LEU A 294 11.91 -2.81 22.87
N LEU A 295 11.72 -2.23 21.69
CA LEU A 295 12.69 -2.33 20.59
C LEU A 295 14.05 -1.76 20.98
N GLY A 296 14.09 -0.57 21.60
CA GLY A 296 15.33 0.05 22.08
C GLY A 296 16.06 -0.83 23.09
N ILE A 297 15.33 -1.38 24.08
CA ILE A 297 15.89 -2.33 25.06
C ILE A 297 16.42 -3.58 24.36
N GLY A 298 15.65 -4.16 23.44
CA GLY A 298 16.07 -5.35 22.67
C GLY A 298 17.38 -5.13 21.89
N GLN A 299 17.59 -3.93 21.35
CA GLN A 299 18.82 -3.56 20.62
C GLN A 299 20.02 -3.32 21.55
N LEU A 300 19.79 -2.83 22.77
CA LEU A 300 20.86 -2.55 23.74
C LEU A 300 21.37 -3.83 24.43
N PHE A 301 20.51 -4.80 24.67
CA PHE A 301 20.82 -5.96 25.49
C PHE A 301 20.86 -7.29 24.73
N GLY A 302 20.59 -7.31 23.42
CA GLY A 302 20.52 -8.54 22.66
C GLY A 302 20.97 -8.44 21.21
N SER A 303 21.27 -9.59 20.62
CA SER A 303 21.40 -9.71 19.16
C SER A 303 20.01 -9.61 18.49
N PRO A 304 19.92 -9.14 17.26
CA PRO A 304 18.67 -9.13 16.51
C PRO A 304 18.07 -10.54 16.43
N SER A 305 16.82 -10.68 16.88
CA SER A 305 16.12 -11.96 16.92
C SER A 305 14.61 -11.74 16.80
N PHE A 306 13.85 -12.82 16.69
CA PHE A 306 12.37 -12.73 16.74
C PHE A 306 11.90 -12.01 18.01
N PHE A 307 12.46 -12.35 19.17
CA PHE A 307 12.02 -11.80 20.45
C PHE A 307 12.43 -10.34 20.65
N SER A 308 13.61 -9.94 20.19
CA SER A 308 14.11 -8.57 20.38
C SER A 308 13.61 -7.60 19.31
N PHE A 309 13.15 -8.07 18.15
CA PHE A 309 12.77 -7.23 17.03
C PHE A 309 11.29 -7.39 16.60
N ILE A 310 10.77 -8.61 16.45
CA ILE A 310 9.38 -8.84 16.02
C ILE A 310 8.38 -8.71 17.16
N LEU A 311 8.67 -9.32 18.31
CA LEU A 311 7.73 -9.31 19.44
C LEU A 311 7.33 -7.90 19.91
N PRO A 312 8.25 -6.92 20.01
CA PRO A 312 7.87 -5.53 20.32
C PRO A 312 6.91 -4.89 19.32
N MET A 313 6.86 -5.39 18.08
CA MET A 313 5.94 -4.89 17.05
C MET A 313 4.52 -5.45 17.17
N TRP A 314 4.30 -6.42 18.04
CA TRP A 314 2.95 -6.91 18.35
C TRP A 314 2.19 -5.99 19.32
N VAL A 315 2.92 -5.11 20.00
CA VAL A 315 2.38 -4.13 20.95
C VAL A 315 1.90 -2.88 20.22
#